data_483542dbe305cc715f7c02748ae865a2
#
_entry.id   483542dbe305cc715f7c02748ae865a2
#
_cell.length_a   1.000
_cell.length_b   1.000
_cell.length_c   1.000
_cell.angle_alpha   90.00
_cell.angle_beta   90.00
_cell.angle_gamma   90.00
#
_symmetry.space_group_name_H-M   'P 1'
#
loop_
_entity.id
_entity.type
_entity.pdbx_description
1 polymer ?
#
loop_
_entity_poly.entity_id
_entity_poly.type
_entity_poly.pdbx_seq_one_letter_code
_entity_poly.pdbx_strand_id
1 'polypeptide(L)'
;NWYEDLKQGNSGFGKEMYRRESYHDKVIMIPYDATFKRLDDNSMKSQYIGKNISELVHTIDSVQLRVDSVGSSIATELKAAPICGVQAYQLSYDDSVPKLTAIPDVKMDKPLDFDSIYNSMSTMERLAVVNSAMNTARSTVQNAEFRSYSINEDNMQIRRHGIELQKKFTLSLACLIFFFIGAPLGAIIRKGGLGLPIVISIILFVFYYIIDNTGYKMARDGYW
;
A
#
# COMPACT_ATOMS: atom_id res chain seq x y z
N ASN A 1 49.39 -38.45 11.52
CA ASN A 1 49.58 -38.71 10.09
C ASN A 1 48.46 -37.98 9.33
N TRP A 2 48.80 -36.90 8.64
CA TRP A 2 47.84 -36.25 7.76
C TRP A 2 48.26 -36.51 6.33
N TYR A 3 47.29 -36.80 5.48
CA TYR A 3 47.47 -36.94 4.04
C TYR A 3 46.62 -35.88 3.37
N GLU A 4 47.25 -35.03 2.57
CA GLU A 4 46.62 -34.06 1.72
C GLU A 4 46.69 -34.59 0.29
N ASP A 5 45.58 -35.06 -0.25
CA ASP A 5 45.49 -35.54 -1.62
C ASP A 5 44.89 -34.45 -2.50
N LEU A 6 45.76 -33.57 -3.02
CA LEU A 6 45.41 -32.54 -3.99
C LEU A 6 45.37 -33.16 -5.40
N LYS A 7 44.30 -33.81 -5.78
CA LYS A 7 44.02 -34.12 -7.18
C LYS A 7 43.32 -32.99 -7.87
N GLN A 8 44.08 -32.19 -8.57
CA GLN A 8 43.63 -31.19 -9.51
C GLN A 8 43.08 -31.87 -10.76
N GLY A 9 41.79 -32.05 -10.85
CA GLY A 9 41.07 -32.58 -12.02
C GLY A 9 40.16 -31.53 -12.61
N ASN A 10 40.55 -31.07 -13.81
CA ASN A 10 39.86 -30.11 -14.63
C ASN A 10 38.55 -30.69 -15.17
N SER A 11 37.42 -30.45 -14.54
CA SER A 11 36.09 -30.51 -15.18
C SER A 11 35.03 -29.87 -14.28
N GLY A 12 34.28 -28.96 -14.83
CA GLY A 12 33.40 -27.96 -14.23
C GLY A 12 32.15 -28.46 -13.48
N PHE A 13 32.35 -29.20 -12.42
CA PHE A 13 31.44 -29.38 -11.30
C PHE A 13 32.30 -29.53 -10.05
N GLY A 14 32.10 -28.67 -9.07
CA GLY A 14 32.93 -28.57 -7.90
C GLY A 14 33.13 -29.93 -7.22
N LYS A 15 34.28 -30.48 -7.38
CA LYS A 15 34.73 -31.66 -6.66
C LYS A 15 35.20 -31.17 -5.29
N GLU A 16 34.36 -31.39 -4.27
CA GLU A 16 34.74 -31.10 -2.90
C GLU A 16 36.03 -31.84 -2.54
N MET A 17 37.01 -31.08 -2.06
CA MET A 17 38.27 -31.66 -1.61
C MET A 17 38.02 -32.50 -0.35
N TYR A 18 38.24 -33.80 -0.47
CA TYR A 18 38.17 -34.69 0.66
C TYR A 18 39.45 -34.56 1.50
N ARG A 19 39.31 -34.04 2.72
CA ARG A 19 40.38 -33.90 3.71
C ARG A 19 40.11 -34.84 4.87
N ARG A 20 41.01 -35.82 5.09
CA ARG A 20 40.96 -36.72 6.22
C ARG A 20 41.98 -36.29 7.26
N GLU A 21 41.54 -35.87 8.42
CA GLU A 21 42.39 -35.45 9.52
C GLU A 21 42.16 -36.42 10.71
N SER A 22 43.28 -36.88 11.35
CA SER A 22 43.20 -37.73 12.54
C SER A 22 43.72 -36.92 13.73
N TYR A 23 42.87 -36.73 14.75
CA TYR A 23 43.20 -35.95 15.95
C TYR A 23 43.15 -36.84 17.20
N HIS A 24 43.97 -36.51 18.17
CA HIS A 24 43.87 -37.06 19.51
C HIS A 24 42.88 -36.25 20.35
N ASP A 25 42.91 -34.91 20.20
CA ASP A 25 41.91 -33.97 20.72
C ASP A 25 41.70 -32.86 19.67
N LYS A 26 40.47 -32.58 19.29
CA LYS A 26 40.12 -31.52 18.33
C LYS A 26 39.10 -30.55 18.93
N VAL A 27 39.48 -29.33 19.13
CA VAL A 27 38.58 -28.23 19.47
C VAL A 27 38.26 -27.44 18.21
N ILE A 28 37.03 -27.52 17.74
CA ILE A 28 36.57 -26.74 16.58
C ILE A 28 35.83 -25.54 17.15
N MET A 29 36.44 -24.36 17.07
CA MET A 29 35.74 -23.10 17.28
C MET A 29 35.08 -22.68 15.97
N ILE A 30 33.79 -22.87 15.87
CA ILE A 30 32.99 -22.31 14.79
C ILE A 30 32.60 -20.90 15.25
N PRO A 31 33.11 -19.84 14.61
CA PRO A 31 32.62 -18.48 14.89
C PRO A 31 31.17 -18.45 14.42
N TYR A 32 30.25 -18.66 15.34
CA TYR A 32 28.84 -18.47 15.09
C TYR A 32 28.56 -16.97 15.20
N ASP A 33 28.57 -16.29 14.06
CA ASP A 33 28.01 -14.95 13.98
C ASP A 33 26.49 -15.10 14.01
N ALA A 34 25.95 -15.06 15.21
CA ALA A 34 24.53 -14.91 15.38
C ALA A 34 24.16 -13.52 14.86
N THR A 35 23.97 -13.40 13.56
CA THR A 35 23.40 -12.21 12.91
C THR A 35 21.95 -11.96 13.33
N PHE A 36 21.56 -12.50 14.50
CA PHE A 36 20.31 -12.18 15.13
C PHE A 36 20.35 -10.74 15.66
N LYS A 37 20.28 -9.80 14.74
CA LYS A 37 19.98 -8.42 15.11
C LYS A 37 18.56 -8.41 15.61
N ARG A 38 18.41 -8.13 16.91
CA ARG A 38 17.09 -7.80 17.47
C ARG A 38 16.46 -6.78 16.54
N LEU A 39 15.32 -7.13 15.95
CA LEU A 39 14.58 -6.21 15.10
C LEU A 39 14.37 -4.93 15.91
N ASP A 40 14.78 -3.81 15.34
CA ASP A 40 14.66 -2.52 16.01
C ASP A 40 13.17 -2.30 16.33
N ASP A 41 12.84 -2.03 17.60
CA ASP A 41 11.46 -1.81 18.03
C ASP A 41 10.76 -0.74 17.17
N ASN A 42 11.54 0.16 16.57
CA ASN A 42 11.04 1.16 15.63
C ASN A 42 10.53 0.58 14.31
N SER A 43 11.08 -0.53 13.83
CA SER A 43 10.61 -1.17 12.60
C SER A 43 9.21 -1.77 12.75
N MET A 44 8.88 -2.29 13.94
CA MET A 44 7.54 -2.78 14.25
C MET A 44 6.55 -1.65 14.55
N LYS A 45 7.00 -0.56 15.20
CA LYS A 45 6.17 0.61 15.46
C LYS A 45 5.79 1.36 14.19
N SER A 46 6.60 1.27 13.14
CA SER A 46 6.27 1.86 11.83
C SER A 46 5.16 1.07 11.10
N GLN A 47 4.99 -0.21 11.42
CA GLN A 47 3.93 -1.03 10.83
C GLN A 47 2.60 -0.79 11.55
N TYR A 48 1.49 -0.83 10.79
CA TYR A 48 0.13 -0.63 11.30
C TYR A 48 -0.24 -1.59 12.44
N ILE A 49 0.34 -2.81 12.47
CA ILE A 49 0.08 -3.86 13.47
C ILE A 49 0.60 -3.46 14.87
N GLY A 50 1.74 -2.78 14.95
CA GLY A 50 2.38 -2.37 16.22
C GLY A 50 1.85 -1.09 16.84
N LYS A 51 0.96 -0.35 16.16
CA LYS A 51 0.46 0.95 16.60
C LYS A 51 -0.63 0.84 17.67
N ASN A 52 -0.63 1.77 18.61
CA ASN A 52 -1.72 1.96 19.56
C ASN A 52 -2.95 2.56 18.88
N ILE A 53 -4.11 2.51 19.54
CA ILE A 53 -5.39 3.04 19.01
C ILE A 53 -5.25 4.52 18.65
N SER A 54 -4.67 5.33 19.53
CA SER A 54 -4.48 6.76 19.28
C SER A 54 -3.54 7.03 18.10
N GLU A 55 -2.48 6.24 17.97
CA GLU A 55 -1.54 6.34 16.84
C GLU A 55 -2.18 5.92 15.52
N LEU A 56 -3.05 4.89 15.54
CA LEU A 56 -3.81 4.46 14.37
C LEU A 56 -4.76 5.56 13.90
N VAL A 57 -5.54 6.15 14.80
CA VAL A 57 -6.47 7.25 14.49
C VAL A 57 -5.70 8.45 13.94
N HIS A 58 -4.63 8.88 14.63
CA HIS A 58 -3.82 10.00 14.17
C HIS A 58 -3.19 9.75 12.79
N THR A 59 -2.78 8.51 12.52
CA THR A 59 -2.23 8.15 11.19
C THR A 59 -3.31 8.19 10.12
N ILE A 60 -4.51 7.68 10.40
CA ILE A 60 -5.65 7.73 9.48
C ILE A 60 -6.00 9.18 9.16
N ASP A 61 -6.13 10.05 10.17
CA ASP A 61 -6.48 11.45 9.99
C ASP A 61 -5.41 12.19 9.17
N SER A 62 -4.12 11.95 9.47
CA SER A 62 -3.02 12.60 8.73
C SER A 62 -2.95 12.18 7.26
N VAL A 63 -3.20 10.89 6.97
CA VAL A 63 -3.22 10.39 5.59
C VAL A 63 -4.47 10.87 4.87
N GLN A 64 -5.63 10.96 5.55
CA GLN A 64 -6.85 11.50 4.98
C GLN A 64 -6.68 12.96 4.56
N LEU A 65 -6.11 13.80 5.43
CA LEU A 65 -5.79 15.19 5.09
C LEU A 65 -4.87 15.29 3.87
N ARG A 66 -3.90 14.38 3.74
CA ARG A 66 -3.03 14.34 2.57
C ARG A 66 -3.80 13.97 1.30
N VAL A 67 -4.67 12.96 1.35
CA VAL A 67 -5.54 12.57 0.22
C VAL A 67 -6.43 13.73 -0.20
N ASP A 68 -7.05 14.42 0.74
CA ASP A 68 -7.93 15.56 0.46
C ASP A 68 -7.15 16.74 -0.14
N SER A 69 -5.94 17.01 0.38
CA SER A 69 -5.06 18.05 -0.15
C SER A 69 -4.60 17.74 -1.59
N VAL A 70 -4.17 16.49 -1.85
CA VAL A 70 -3.78 16.05 -3.20
C VAL A 70 -4.98 16.07 -4.15
N GLY A 71 -6.15 15.61 -3.70
CA GLY A 71 -7.38 15.64 -4.48
C GLY A 71 -7.78 17.07 -4.89
N SER A 72 -7.72 18.01 -3.95
CA SER A 72 -8.02 19.41 -4.22
C SER A 72 -6.99 20.06 -5.17
N SER A 73 -5.69 19.72 -5.03
CA SER A 73 -4.65 20.21 -5.93
C SER A 73 -4.84 19.70 -7.36
N ILE A 74 -5.19 18.42 -7.52
CA ILE A 74 -5.49 17.83 -8.84
C ILE A 74 -6.69 18.54 -9.48
N ALA A 75 -7.78 18.73 -8.73
CA ALA A 75 -8.96 19.42 -9.23
C ALA A 75 -8.63 20.85 -9.67
N THR A 76 -7.77 21.53 -8.91
CA THR A 76 -7.30 22.88 -9.21
C THR A 76 -6.44 22.93 -10.47
N GLU A 77 -5.50 22.01 -10.61
CA GLU A 77 -4.63 21.93 -11.79
C GLU A 77 -5.40 21.54 -13.05
N LEU A 78 -6.35 20.59 -12.96
CA LEU A 78 -7.18 20.19 -14.09
C LEU A 78 -8.06 21.34 -14.59
N LYS A 79 -8.58 22.18 -13.68
CA LYS A 79 -9.33 23.39 -14.05
C LYS A 79 -8.44 24.45 -14.73
N ALA A 80 -7.18 24.53 -14.32
CA ALA A 80 -6.21 25.46 -14.90
C ALA A 80 -5.59 24.93 -16.20
N ALA A 81 -5.64 23.61 -16.45
CA ALA A 81 -5.05 23.01 -17.64
C ALA A 81 -5.79 23.47 -18.92
N PRO A 82 -5.09 23.97 -19.94
CA PRO A 82 -5.70 24.42 -21.20
C PRO A 82 -6.07 23.21 -22.07
N ILE A 83 -7.10 22.46 -21.66
CA ILE A 83 -7.54 21.25 -22.38
C ILE A 83 -8.23 21.60 -23.69
N CYS A 84 -8.88 22.76 -23.75
CA CYS A 84 -9.64 23.24 -24.92
C CYS A 84 -9.07 24.50 -25.56
N GLY A 85 -7.79 24.79 -25.36
CA GLY A 85 -7.12 25.95 -26.00
C GLY A 85 -7.40 27.30 -25.35
N VAL A 86 -8.34 27.41 -24.43
CA VAL A 86 -8.62 28.61 -23.66
C VAL A 86 -8.34 28.36 -22.20
N GLN A 87 -7.34 29.02 -21.66
CA GLN A 87 -7.00 28.97 -20.25
C GLN A 87 -7.96 29.89 -19.48
N ALA A 88 -8.98 29.30 -18.84
CA ALA A 88 -9.96 30.09 -18.07
C ALA A 88 -9.41 30.54 -16.71
N TYR A 89 -8.40 29.85 -16.18
CA TYR A 89 -7.82 30.10 -14.88
C TYR A 89 -6.30 30.08 -14.94
N GLN A 90 -5.66 30.92 -14.16
CA GLN A 90 -4.22 30.93 -13.96
C GLN A 90 -3.90 30.48 -12.54
N LEU A 91 -2.92 29.61 -12.41
CA LEU A 91 -2.36 29.22 -11.11
C LEU A 91 -1.46 30.35 -10.61
N SER A 92 -1.81 30.92 -9.46
CA SER A 92 -0.92 31.75 -8.67
C SER A 92 -0.58 31.03 -7.37
N TYR A 93 0.62 31.22 -6.85
CA TYR A 93 1.04 30.64 -5.58
C TYR A 93 1.11 31.78 -4.55
N ASP A 94 0.32 31.62 -3.49
CA ASP A 94 0.36 32.50 -2.33
C ASP A 94 0.81 31.63 -1.14
N ASP A 95 1.96 31.95 -0.54
CA ASP A 95 2.60 31.16 0.52
C ASP A 95 2.69 29.64 0.24
N SER A 96 3.05 29.28 -1.00
CA SER A 96 3.17 27.89 -1.47
C SER A 96 1.83 27.14 -1.64
N VAL A 97 0.71 27.79 -1.44
CA VAL A 97 -0.62 27.22 -1.69
C VAL A 97 -1.09 27.60 -3.11
N PRO A 98 -1.46 26.63 -3.97
CA PRO A 98 -1.96 26.92 -5.30
C PRO A 98 -3.32 27.61 -5.21
N LYS A 99 -3.42 28.81 -5.76
CA LYS A 99 -4.66 29.58 -5.84
C LYS A 99 -5.06 29.74 -7.31
N LEU A 100 -6.30 29.41 -7.62
CA LEU A 100 -6.88 29.65 -8.94
C LEU A 100 -7.34 31.10 -9.04
N THR A 101 -6.74 31.82 -9.95
CA THR A 101 -7.20 33.16 -10.33
C THR A 101 -7.87 33.10 -11.70
N ALA A 102 -9.12 33.50 -11.79
CA ALA A 102 -9.80 33.57 -13.05
C ALA A 102 -9.10 34.62 -13.96
N ILE A 103 -8.78 34.21 -15.17
CA ILE A 103 -8.28 35.15 -16.16
C ILE A 103 -9.48 36.03 -16.57
N PRO A 104 -9.36 37.35 -16.53
CA PRO A 104 -10.46 38.21 -16.95
C PRO A 104 -10.85 37.88 -18.38
N ASP A 105 -12.15 37.72 -18.59
CA ASP A 105 -12.72 37.48 -19.93
C ASP A 105 -12.28 38.62 -20.88
N VAL A 106 -11.42 38.27 -21.80
CA VAL A 106 -11.09 39.20 -22.91
C VAL A 106 -12.31 39.20 -23.79
N LYS A 107 -13.12 40.28 -23.70
CA LYS A 107 -14.25 40.49 -24.60
C LYS A 107 -13.68 40.63 -26.00
N MET A 108 -13.74 39.56 -26.77
CA MET A 108 -13.47 39.65 -28.20
C MET A 108 -14.69 40.25 -28.88
N ASP A 109 -14.51 41.34 -29.60
CA ASP A 109 -15.58 42.02 -30.37
C ASP A 109 -16.20 41.12 -31.45
N LYS A 110 -15.50 40.07 -31.85
CA LYS A 110 -15.99 39.05 -32.79
C LYS A 110 -15.64 37.65 -32.32
N PRO A 111 -16.55 36.67 -32.47
CA PRO A 111 -16.20 35.28 -32.22
C PRO A 111 -15.06 34.86 -33.12
N LEU A 112 -14.03 34.25 -32.54
CA LEU A 112 -12.88 33.73 -33.28
C LEU A 112 -13.36 32.57 -34.17
N ASP A 113 -13.27 32.74 -35.47
CA ASP A 113 -13.53 31.64 -36.39
C ASP A 113 -12.28 30.73 -36.44
N PHE A 114 -12.31 29.69 -35.62
CA PHE A 114 -11.23 28.73 -35.49
C PHE A 114 -10.97 28.02 -36.83
N ASP A 115 -12.00 27.68 -37.58
CA ASP A 115 -11.88 26.99 -38.86
C ASP A 115 -11.18 27.83 -39.92
N SER A 116 -11.46 29.13 -39.95
CA SER A 116 -10.78 30.08 -40.84
C SER A 116 -9.29 30.18 -40.50
N ILE A 117 -8.95 30.31 -39.23
CA ILE A 117 -7.55 30.39 -38.77
C ILE A 117 -6.82 29.08 -39.07
N TYR A 118 -7.41 27.93 -38.73
CA TYR A 118 -6.82 26.64 -39.00
C TYR A 118 -6.59 26.37 -40.49
N ASN A 119 -7.54 26.77 -41.32
CA ASN A 119 -7.45 26.64 -42.78
C ASN A 119 -6.42 27.57 -43.41
N SER A 120 -6.12 28.71 -42.80
CA SER A 120 -5.10 29.66 -43.27
C SER A 120 -3.67 29.24 -42.90
N MET A 121 -3.50 28.32 -41.94
CA MET A 121 -2.21 27.80 -41.50
C MET A 121 -1.57 26.90 -42.56
N SER A 122 -0.25 26.95 -42.65
CA SER A 122 0.53 25.98 -43.46
C SER A 122 0.41 24.56 -42.92
N THR A 123 0.67 23.56 -43.73
CA THR A 123 0.62 22.14 -43.31
C THR A 123 1.55 21.84 -42.13
N MET A 124 2.72 22.48 -42.08
CA MET A 124 3.67 22.32 -40.98
C MET A 124 3.14 22.92 -39.67
N GLU A 125 2.50 24.09 -39.73
CA GLU A 125 1.92 24.73 -38.54
C GLU A 125 0.73 23.94 -38.01
N ARG A 126 -0.14 23.43 -38.87
CA ARG A 126 -1.24 22.54 -38.47
C ARG A 126 -0.73 21.29 -37.75
N LEU A 127 0.33 20.69 -38.31
CA LEU A 127 0.95 19.51 -37.69
C LEU A 127 1.55 19.86 -36.32
N ALA A 128 2.20 21.02 -36.19
CA ALA A 128 2.77 21.47 -34.92
C ALA A 128 1.71 21.72 -33.86
N VAL A 129 0.59 22.36 -34.22
CA VAL A 129 -0.54 22.59 -33.30
C VAL A 129 -1.14 21.26 -32.81
N VAL A 130 -1.41 20.32 -33.73
CA VAL A 130 -1.98 19.02 -33.38
C VAL A 130 -1.01 18.24 -32.52
N ASN A 131 0.28 18.21 -32.82
CA ASN A 131 1.29 17.54 -32.02
C ASN A 131 1.42 18.17 -30.61
N SER A 132 1.38 19.50 -30.53
CA SER A 132 1.41 20.21 -29.25
C SER A 132 0.19 19.86 -28.39
N ALA A 133 -1.01 19.89 -28.96
CA ALA A 133 -2.24 19.51 -28.27
C ALA A 133 -2.22 18.06 -27.82
N MET A 134 -1.76 17.15 -28.68
CA MET A 134 -1.63 15.75 -28.34
C MET A 134 -0.62 15.50 -27.20
N ASN A 135 0.53 16.18 -27.22
CA ASN A 135 1.53 16.07 -26.18
C ASN A 135 1.00 16.63 -24.84
N THR A 136 0.31 17.75 -24.87
CA THR A 136 -0.33 18.32 -23.67
C THR A 136 -1.39 17.36 -23.10
N ALA A 137 -2.24 16.81 -23.95
CA ALA A 137 -3.24 15.83 -23.51
C ALA A 137 -2.59 14.57 -22.90
N ARG A 138 -1.56 14.03 -23.54
CA ARG A 138 -0.81 12.87 -23.01
C ARG A 138 -0.16 13.16 -21.67
N SER A 139 0.51 14.30 -21.54
CA SER A 139 1.14 14.66 -20.27
C SER A 139 0.12 14.86 -19.15
N THR A 140 -1.04 15.44 -19.45
CA THR A 140 -2.13 15.61 -18.47
C THR A 140 -2.68 14.26 -18.02
N VAL A 141 -2.91 13.32 -18.95
CA VAL A 141 -3.36 11.96 -18.62
C VAL A 141 -2.33 11.24 -17.76
N GLN A 142 -1.06 11.26 -18.16
CA GLN A 142 0.01 10.60 -17.38
C GLN A 142 0.15 11.17 -15.97
N ASN A 143 0.06 12.49 -15.82
CA ASN A 143 0.07 13.14 -14.51
C ASN A 143 -1.14 12.73 -13.67
N ALA A 144 -2.33 12.67 -14.26
CA ALA A 144 -3.54 12.25 -13.58
C ALA A 144 -3.45 10.77 -13.14
N GLU A 145 -2.95 9.89 -13.99
CA GLU A 145 -2.73 8.47 -13.68
C GLU A 145 -1.74 8.29 -12.53
N PHE A 146 -0.60 8.98 -12.58
CA PHE A 146 0.42 8.90 -11.52
C PHE A 146 -0.13 9.35 -10.16
N ARG A 147 -0.86 10.47 -10.14
CA ARG A 147 -1.48 10.97 -8.90
C ARG A 147 -2.61 10.10 -8.41
N SER A 148 -3.41 9.53 -9.31
CA SER A 148 -4.45 8.55 -8.97
C SER A 148 -3.84 7.31 -8.31
N TYR A 149 -2.69 6.85 -8.80
CA TYR A 149 -1.96 5.75 -8.18
C TYR A 149 -1.51 6.10 -6.75
N SER A 150 -0.95 7.29 -6.54
CA SER A 150 -0.54 7.76 -5.21
C SER A 150 -1.73 7.84 -4.23
N ILE A 151 -2.87 8.38 -4.67
CA ILE A 151 -4.10 8.42 -3.86
C ILE A 151 -4.58 7.02 -3.52
N ASN A 152 -4.49 6.08 -4.45
CA ASN A 152 -4.90 4.69 -4.20
C ASN A 152 -4.02 4.01 -3.15
N GLU A 153 -2.71 4.26 -3.15
CA GLU A 153 -1.79 3.78 -2.11
C GLU A 153 -2.14 4.37 -0.74
N ASP A 154 -2.40 5.67 -0.67
CA ASP A 154 -2.82 6.34 0.55
C ASP A 154 -4.16 5.79 1.08
N ASN A 155 -5.14 5.58 0.21
CA ASN A 155 -6.41 4.95 0.55
C ASN A 155 -6.23 3.50 1.04
N MET A 156 -5.31 2.74 0.44
CA MET A 156 -4.98 1.41 0.92
C MET A 156 -4.35 1.46 2.32
N GLN A 157 -3.51 2.46 2.58
CA GLN A 157 -2.93 2.68 3.91
C GLN A 157 -4.02 3.00 4.94
N ILE A 158 -4.97 3.87 4.64
CA ILE A 158 -6.12 4.19 5.49
C ILE A 158 -6.92 2.91 5.80
N ARG A 159 -7.26 2.12 4.77
CA ARG A 159 -7.99 0.86 4.94
C ARG A 159 -7.25 -0.11 5.87
N ARG A 160 -5.94 -0.31 5.68
CA ARG A 160 -5.14 -1.20 6.53
C ARG A 160 -5.14 -0.75 8.00
N HIS A 161 -4.96 0.54 8.26
CA HIS A 161 -5.01 1.08 9.61
C HIS A 161 -6.42 0.99 10.22
N GLY A 162 -7.45 1.26 9.43
CA GLY A 162 -8.85 1.12 9.85
C GLY A 162 -9.23 -0.31 10.21
N ILE A 163 -8.80 -1.29 9.41
CA ILE A 163 -9.01 -2.72 9.69
C ILE A 163 -8.35 -3.10 11.03
N GLU A 164 -7.11 -2.66 11.26
CA GLU A 164 -6.39 -2.98 12.49
C GLU A 164 -7.03 -2.33 13.73
N LEU A 165 -7.55 -1.12 13.57
CA LEU A 165 -8.33 -0.46 14.62
C LEU A 165 -9.58 -1.26 14.98
N GLN A 166 -10.36 -1.67 13.98
CA GLN A 166 -11.56 -2.50 14.16
C GLN A 166 -11.22 -3.85 14.80
N LYS A 167 -10.13 -4.48 14.36
CA LYS A 167 -9.68 -5.78 14.86
C LYS A 167 -9.40 -5.77 16.36
N LYS A 168 -8.88 -4.68 16.89
CA LYS A 168 -8.64 -4.55 18.35
C LYS A 168 -9.93 -4.59 19.16
N PHE A 169 -11.02 -4.01 18.64
CA PHE A 169 -12.32 -4.06 19.29
C PHE A 169 -13.03 -5.41 19.11
N THR A 170 -12.99 -5.95 17.89
CA THR A 170 -13.64 -7.23 17.58
C THR A 170 -13.03 -8.38 18.34
N LEU A 171 -11.70 -8.38 18.57
CA LEU A 171 -11.04 -9.41 19.36
C LEU A 171 -11.53 -9.41 20.83
N SER A 172 -11.67 -8.23 21.42
CA SER A 172 -12.18 -8.11 22.80
C SER A 172 -13.64 -8.57 22.90
N LEU A 173 -14.46 -8.21 21.91
CA LEU A 173 -15.87 -8.64 21.84
C LEU A 173 -15.97 -10.16 21.62
N ALA A 174 -15.12 -10.73 20.76
CA ALA A 174 -15.07 -12.17 20.53
C ALA A 174 -14.80 -12.96 21.81
N CYS A 175 -13.85 -12.52 22.65
CA CYS A 175 -13.58 -13.13 23.95
C CYS A 175 -14.82 -13.14 24.84
N LEU A 176 -15.57 -12.04 24.87
CA LEU A 176 -16.79 -11.91 25.65
C LEU A 176 -17.90 -12.84 25.13
N ILE A 177 -18.08 -12.91 23.81
CA ILE A 177 -19.04 -13.81 23.17
C ILE A 177 -18.69 -15.28 23.49
N PHE A 178 -17.45 -15.69 23.35
CA PHE A 178 -17.03 -17.05 23.65
C PHE A 178 -17.21 -17.39 25.12
N PHE A 179 -17.03 -16.44 26.04
CA PHE A 179 -17.32 -16.63 27.46
C PHE A 179 -18.82 -16.89 27.69
N PHE A 180 -19.70 -16.11 27.10
CA PHE A 180 -21.16 -16.28 27.23
C PHE A 180 -21.65 -17.57 26.56
N ILE A 181 -21.03 -18.05 25.51
CA ILE A 181 -21.37 -19.31 24.88
C ILE A 181 -20.82 -20.48 25.72
N GLY A 182 -19.61 -20.37 26.22
CA GLY A 182 -18.92 -21.44 26.96
C GLY A 182 -19.57 -21.78 28.29
N ALA A 183 -20.06 -20.79 29.03
CA ALA A 183 -20.67 -20.99 30.33
C ALA A 183 -21.98 -21.83 30.28
N PRO A 184 -22.99 -21.52 29.44
CA PRO A 184 -24.19 -22.36 29.31
C PRO A 184 -23.88 -23.72 28.70
N LEU A 185 -22.94 -23.77 27.74
CA LEU A 185 -22.55 -25.01 27.10
C LEU A 185 -21.92 -25.98 28.11
N GLY A 186 -21.04 -25.49 29.02
CA GLY A 186 -20.47 -26.26 30.12
C GLY A 186 -21.53 -26.79 31.08
N ALA A 187 -22.59 -26.03 31.36
CA ALA A 187 -23.69 -26.44 32.21
C ALA A 187 -24.55 -27.57 31.59
N ILE A 188 -24.82 -27.50 30.29
CA ILE A 188 -25.62 -28.50 29.56
C ILE A 188 -24.88 -29.86 29.49
N ILE A 189 -23.56 -29.82 29.34
CA ILE A 189 -22.75 -31.02 29.09
C ILE A 189 -22.38 -31.77 30.36
N ARG A 190 -22.92 -31.37 31.51
CA ARG A 190 -22.63 -31.96 32.84
C ARG A 190 -22.72 -33.49 32.93
N LYS A 191 -23.40 -34.17 31.96
CA LYS A 191 -23.57 -35.61 31.89
C LYS A 191 -22.78 -36.31 30.77
N GLY A 192 -22.06 -35.59 29.87
CA GLY A 192 -21.55 -36.17 28.63
C GLY A 192 -20.04 -36.36 28.53
N GLY A 193 -19.25 -36.15 29.56
CA GLY A 193 -17.79 -36.27 29.50
C GLY A 193 -17.10 -35.09 28.79
N LEU A 194 -15.75 -35.06 28.87
CA LEU A 194 -14.92 -33.93 28.35
C LEU A 194 -14.86 -33.84 26.82
N GLY A 195 -15.21 -34.89 26.08
CA GLY A 195 -15.02 -34.96 24.63
C GLY A 195 -15.94 -34.00 23.85
N LEU A 196 -17.20 -33.88 24.26
CA LEU A 196 -18.21 -33.09 23.55
C LEU A 196 -17.93 -31.56 23.61
N PRO A 197 -17.52 -30.95 24.74
CA PRO A 197 -17.10 -29.56 24.80
C PRO A 197 -15.92 -29.23 23.88
N ILE A 198 -14.96 -30.11 23.78
CA ILE A 198 -13.78 -29.93 22.92
C ILE A 198 -14.18 -29.86 21.47
N VAL A 199 -15.03 -30.80 21.00
CA VAL A 199 -15.49 -30.79 19.60
C VAL A 199 -16.27 -29.51 19.26
N ILE A 200 -17.17 -29.08 20.14
CA ILE A 200 -17.96 -27.85 19.93
C ILE A 200 -17.05 -26.62 19.91
N SER A 201 -16.07 -26.55 20.80
CA SER A 201 -15.10 -25.43 20.81
C SER A 201 -14.30 -25.34 19.51
N ILE A 202 -13.87 -26.48 18.96
CA ILE A 202 -13.16 -26.54 17.69
C ILE A 202 -14.07 -26.04 16.54
N ILE A 203 -15.31 -26.50 16.49
CA ILE A 203 -16.27 -26.07 15.47
C ILE A 203 -16.50 -24.56 15.54
N LEU A 204 -16.77 -24.00 16.72
CA LEU A 204 -16.94 -22.56 16.91
C LEU A 204 -15.70 -21.77 16.51
N PHE A 205 -14.51 -22.27 16.85
CA PHE A 205 -13.26 -21.62 16.47
C PHE A 205 -13.08 -21.59 14.94
N VAL A 206 -13.40 -22.69 14.26
CA VAL A 206 -13.32 -22.75 12.78
C VAL A 206 -14.28 -21.77 12.13
N PHE A 207 -15.53 -21.67 12.61
CA PHE A 207 -16.49 -20.68 12.14
C PHE A 207 -15.98 -19.25 12.34
N TYR A 208 -15.51 -18.93 13.54
CA TYR A 208 -14.93 -17.62 13.82
C TYR A 208 -13.78 -17.29 12.88
N TYR A 209 -12.85 -18.24 12.69
CA TYR A 209 -11.69 -18.06 11.81
C TYR A 209 -12.08 -17.79 10.35
N ILE A 210 -13.07 -18.52 9.84
CA ILE A 210 -13.56 -18.31 8.47
C ILE A 210 -14.15 -16.90 8.30
N ILE A 211 -14.98 -16.46 9.26
CA ILE A 211 -15.62 -15.14 9.23
C ILE A 211 -14.56 -14.03 9.32
N ASP A 212 -13.63 -14.13 10.28
CA ASP A 212 -12.57 -13.14 10.48
C ASP A 212 -11.68 -13.01 9.24
N ASN A 213 -11.23 -14.13 8.68
CA ASN A 213 -10.35 -14.15 7.50
C ASN A 213 -11.07 -13.63 6.23
N THR A 214 -12.34 -13.99 6.05
CA THR A 214 -13.14 -13.50 4.92
C THR A 214 -13.41 -12.01 5.03
N GLY A 215 -13.81 -11.55 6.22
CA GLY A 215 -14.03 -10.13 6.49
C GLY A 215 -12.77 -9.30 6.29
N TYR A 216 -11.62 -9.79 6.77
CA TYR A 216 -10.33 -9.14 6.55
C TYR A 216 -9.99 -8.98 5.06
N LYS A 217 -10.18 -10.04 4.26
CA LYS A 217 -9.92 -9.99 2.81
C LYS A 217 -10.83 -9.00 2.11
N MET A 218 -12.13 -9.05 2.39
CA MET A 218 -13.10 -8.14 1.78
C MET A 218 -12.80 -6.68 2.10
N ALA A 219 -12.50 -6.37 3.36
CA ALA A 219 -12.18 -5.01 3.78
C ALA A 219 -10.85 -4.52 3.17
N ARG A 220 -9.83 -5.40 3.06
CA ARG A 220 -8.55 -5.06 2.43
C ARG A 220 -8.70 -4.76 0.95
N ASP A 221 -9.48 -5.57 0.25
CA ASP A 221 -9.65 -5.46 -1.20
C ASP A 221 -10.63 -4.34 -1.60
N GLY A 222 -11.26 -3.68 -0.62
CA GLY A 222 -12.10 -2.50 -0.85
C GLY A 222 -13.51 -2.80 -1.36
N TYR A 223 -14.02 -3.98 -1.06
CA TYR A 223 -15.41 -4.37 -1.40
C TYR A 223 -16.47 -3.79 -0.42
N TRP A 224 -16.06 -2.82 0.40
CA TRP A 224 -16.93 -2.11 1.36
C TRP A 224 -16.88 -0.62 1.09
#